data_7b7fa93c891b63845d7eaa77574974f8
#
_entry.id   7b7fa93c891b63845d7eaa77574974f8
#
_cell.length_a   1.000
_cell.length_b   1.000
_cell.length_c   1.000
_cell.angle_alpha   90.00
_cell.angle_beta   90.00
_cell.angle_gamma   90.00
#
_symmetry.space_group_name_H-M   'P 1'
#
loop_
_entity.id
_entity.type
_entity.pdbx_description
1 polymer ?
#
loop_
_entity_poly.entity_id
_entity_poly.type
_entity_poly.pdbx_seq_one_letter_code
_entity_poly.pdbx_strand_id
1 'polypeptide(L)'
;MKKITSVLFLFYCFSVGWAQTVPPCTLEITDAETFARDWTVIDVNSDVSANTWAYNDGNAMYAQDTRNAADDWLIAPAVTLEAGKAYKVSAYVKHDGMTFDKQKIELKIGTAPTVDPVGL
;
A
#
# COMPACT_ATOMS: atom_id res chain seq x y z
N MET A 1 21.72 6.24 -2.52
CA MET A 1 20.75 5.66 -3.46
C MET A 1 19.35 5.90 -2.92
N LYS A 2 18.50 6.50 -3.69
CA LYS A 2 17.12 6.76 -3.25
C LYS A 2 16.32 5.48 -3.38
N LYS A 3 15.73 5.02 -2.28
CA LYS A 3 14.83 3.88 -2.26
C LYS A 3 13.40 4.38 -2.34
N ILE A 4 12.61 3.78 -3.21
CA ILE A 4 11.21 4.14 -3.43
C ILE A 4 10.35 2.98 -2.97
N THR A 5 9.48 3.25 -1.99
CA THR A 5 8.46 2.33 -1.55
C THR A 5 7.11 2.96 -1.87
N SER A 6 6.29 2.25 -2.61
CA SER A 6 4.99 2.76 -3.04
C SER A 6 3.85 2.07 -2.33
N VAL A 7 2.89 2.84 -1.85
CA VAL A 7 1.62 2.36 -1.31
C VAL A 7 0.54 2.73 -2.32
N LEU A 8 -0.18 1.73 -2.83
CA LEU A 8 -1.27 1.92 -3.76
C LEU A 8 -2.60 1.72 -3.04
N PHE A 9 -3.44 2.76 -3.05
CA PHE A 9 -4.84 2.64 -2.69
C PHE A 9 -5.66 2.42 -3.95
N LEU A 10 -6.47 1.38 -3.93
CA LEU A 10 -7.29 1.00 -5.05
C LEU A 10 -8.69 1.58 -4.90
N PHE A 11 -9.14 2.31 -5.92
CA PHE A 11 -10.48 2.85 -5.96
C PHE A 11 -11.23 2.26 -7.15
N TYR A 12 -12.26 1.48 -6.87
CA TYR A 12 -13.18 0.99 -7.90
C TYR A 12 -14.41 1.86 -8.00
N CYS A 13 -14.72 2.27 -9.21
CA CYS A 13 -16.00 2.89 -9.54
C CYS A 13 -16.89 1.83 -10.22
N PHE A 14 -17.42 0.88 -9.45
CA PHE A 14 -18.37 -0.11 -9.96
C PHE A 14 -19.50 -0.35 -8.95
N SER A 15 -20.72 -0.19 -9.42
CA SER A 15 -21.93 -0.59 -8.72
C SER A 15 -22.20 -2.07 -8.97
N VAL A 16 -21.67 -2.98 -8.15
CA VAL A 16 -22.13 -4.36 -8.12
C VAL A 16 -22.18 -4.83 -6.67
N GLY A 17 -23.30 -5.32 -6.26
CA GLY A 17 -23.81 -5.61 -4.93
C GLY A 17 -23.07 -6.60 -4.05
N TRP A 18 -21.80 -6.34 -3.77
CA TRP A 18 -21.06 -6.99 -2.69
C TRP A 18 -20.54 -5.88 -1.76
N ALA A 19 -20.46 -6.17 -0.47
CA ALA A 19 -20.07 -5.19 0.56
C ALA A 19 -18.71 -4.55 0.25
N GLN A 20 -18.72 -3.49 -0.54
CA GLN A 20 -17.56 -2.66 -0.80
C GLN A 20 -17.46 -1.60 0.29
N THR A 21 -16.26 -1.33 0.75
CA THR A 21 -16.01 -0.27 1.70
C THR A 21 -16.27 1.08 1.05
N VAL A 22 -17.18 1.86 1.61
CA VAL A 22 -17.58 3.19 1.12
C VAL A 22 -17.10 4.24 2.09
N PRO A 23 -16.47 5.34 1.63
CA PRO A 23 -16.08 6.44 2.52
C PRO A 23 -17.27 7.12 3.23
N PRO A 24 -17.06 7.65 4.47
CA PRO A 24 -15.80 7.62 5.19
C PRO A 24 -15.49 6.24 5.76
N CYS A 25 -14.28 5.77 5.57
CA CYS A 25 -13.83 4.46 6.03
C CYS A 25 -12.39 4.49 6.52
N THR A 26 -12.07 3.58 7.43
CA THR A 26 -10.70 3.31 7.87
C THR A 26 -10.29 1.94 7.34
N LEU A 27 -9.14 1.89 6.67
CA LEU A 27 -8.54 0.65 6.23
C LEU A 27 -7.54 0.21 7.30
N GLU A 28 -7.97 -0.70 8.17
CA GLU A 28 -7.17 -1.15 9.31
C GLU A 28 -6.48 -2.47 9.02
N ILE A 29 -5.29 -2.61 9.58
CA ILE A 29 -4.53 -3.87 9.60
C ILE A 29 -4.64 -4.40 11.03
N THR A 30 -5.59 -5.29 11.28
CA THR A 30 -5.90 -5.76 12.64
C THR A 30 -5.03 -6.92 13.08
N ASP A 31 -4.73 -7.82 12.16
CA ASP A 31 -3.97 -9.04 12.41
C ASP A 31 -3.30 -9.55 11.12
N ALA A 32 -2.45 -10.57 11.27
CA ALA A 32 -1.71 -11.13 10.15
C ALA A 32 -2.59 -11.83 9.12
N GLU A 33 -3.69 -12.44 9.53
CA GLU A 33 -4.63 -13.13 8.64
C GLU A 33 -5.39 -12.11 7.77
N THR A 34 -5.90 -11.06 8.38
CA THR A 34 -6.56 -9.95 7.67
C THR A 34 -5.59 -9.25 6.71
N PHE A 35 -4.36 -9.02 7.13
CA PHE A 35 -3.34 -8.46 6.27
C PHE A 35 -3.09 -9.34 5.03
N ALA A 36 -2.89 -10.64 5.22
CA ALA A 36 -2.62 -11.57 4.11
C ALA A 36 -3.82 -11.75 3.18
N ARG A 37 -5.05 -11.61 3.68
CA ARG A 37 -6.27 -11.77 2.91
C ARG A 37 -6.66 -10.52 2.13
N ASP A 38 -6.57 -9.35 2.74
CA ASP A 38 -7.20 -8.11 2.23
C ASP A 38 -6.20 -7.15 1.59
N TRP A 39 -4.93 -7.22 1.97
CA TRP A 39 -3.86 -6.39 1.43
C TRP A 39 -3.01 -7.17 0.44
N THR A 40 -2.56 -6.53 -0.60
CA THR A 40 -1.68 -7.14 -1.59
C THR A 40 -0.28 -6.53 -1.50
N VAL A 41 0.72 -7.40 -1.38
CA VAL A 41 2.13 -6.99 -1.43
C VAL A 41 2.71 -7.43 -2.76
N ILE A 42 3.35 -6.50 -3.46
CA ILE A 42 4.07 -6.77 -4.70
C ILE A 42 5.51 -6.32 -4.52
N ASP A 43 6.41 -7.26 -4.57
CA ASP A 43 7.86 -7.06 -4.60
C ASP A 43 8.31 -7.13 -6.07
N VAL A 44 8.53 -5.97 -6.69
CA VAL A 44 8.85 -5.88 -8.13
C VAL A 44 10.29 -6.28 -8.40
N ASN A 45 11.19 -5.92 -7.51
CA ASN A 45 12.63 -6.18 -7.70
C ASN A 45 13.05 -7.60 -7.27
N SER A 46 12.17 -8.34 -6.57
CA SER A 46 12.40 -9.73 -6.13
C SER A 46 13.76 -9.94 -5.46
N ASP A 47 14.15 -8.95 -4.65
CA ASP A 47 15.53 -8.88 -4.15
C ASP A 47 15.82 -9.93 -3.08
N VAL A 48 15.00 -10.05 -2.08
CA VAL A 48 14.97 -11.15 -1.10
C VAL A 48 13.60 -11.13 -0.42
N SER A 49 13.00 -12.26 -0.27
CA SER A 49 11.62 -12.43 0.24
C SER A 49 11.33 -11.81 1.61
N ALA A 50 12.33 -11.44 2.38
CA ALA A 50 12.19 -10.79 3.68
C ALA A 50 12.22 -9.26 3.61
N ASN A 51 12.58 -8.66 2.48
CA ASN A 51 12.77 -7.22 2.33
C ASN A 51 11.62 -6.58 1.57
N THR A 52 10.42 -6.79 2.05
CA THR A 52 9.18 -6.25 1.50
C THR A 52 8.23 -5.86 2.62
N TRP A 53 7.01 -5.50 2.27
CA TRP A 53 5.97 -5.19 3.24
C TRP A 53 5.50 -6.45 3.98
N ALA A 54 5.41 -6.36 5.28
CA ALA A 54 4.93 -7.43 6.14
C ALA A 54 4.05 -6.90 7.26
N TYR A 55 3.18 -7.75 7.80
CA TYR A 55 2.45 -7.43 9.01
C TYR A 55 3.40 -7.37 10.21
N ASN A 56 3.23 -6.34 11.02
CA ASN A 56 3.93 -6.19 12.30
C ASN A 56 3.05 -5.45 13.31
N ASP A 57 2.52 -6.19 14.27
CA ASP A 57 1.78 -5.67 15.43
C ASP A 57 0.75 -4.57 15.07
N GLY A 58 -0.22 -4.91 14.22
CA GLY A 58 -1.29 -4.00 13.79
C GLY A 58 -0.89 -2.98 12.72
N ASN A 59 0.30 -3.13 12.13
CA ASN A 59 0.81 -2.23 11.10
C ASN A 59 1.38 -2.99 9.92
N ALA A 60 1.49 -2.32 8.78
CA ALA A 60 2.38 -2.77 7.72
C ALA A 60 3.77 -2.16 7.93
N MET A 61 4.76 -3.01 8.01
CA MET A 61 6.16 -2.61 8.14
C MET A 61 6.91 -2.99 6.87
N TYR A 62 7.73 -2.07 6.37
CA TYR A 62 8.66 -2.34 5.30
C TYR A 62 10.05 -2.62 5.88
N ALA A 63 10.60 -3.78 5.58
CA ALA A 63 11.96 -4.15 5.94
C ALA A 63 12.93 -3.73 4.83
N GLN A 64 13.83 -2.81 5.15
CA GLN A 64 14.78 -2.28 4.20
C GLN A 64 15.91 -3.27 3.87
N ASP A 65 16.23 -3.45 2.59
CA ASP A 65 17.52 -3.98 2.15
C ASP A 65 18.48 -2.81 1.87
N THR A 66 19.63 -2.82 2.54
CA THR A 66 20.66 -1.79 2.34
C THR A 66 21.42 -1.92 1.02
N ARG A 67 21.31 -3.07 0.35
CA ARG A 67 22.04 -3.40 -0.89
C ARG A 67 21.25 -3.08 -2.16
N ASN A 68 19.94 -3.13 -2.08
CA ASN A 68 19.04 -2.97 -3.23
C ASN A 68 18.11 -1.79 -3.04
N ALA A 69 17.79 -1.11 -4.14
CA ALA A 69 16.75 -0.10 -4.12
C ALA A 69 15.38 -0.77 -3.96
N ALA A 70 14.55 -0.25 -3.07
CA ALA A 70 13.21 -0.73 -2.89
C ALA A 70 12.33 -0.40 -4.11
N ASP A 71 11.55 -1.37 -4.54
CA ASP A 71 10.45 -1.21 -5.50
C ASP A 71 9.32 -2.14 -5.07
N ASP A 72 8.76 -1.83 -3.92
CA ASP A 72 7.77 -2.66 -3.25
C ASP A 72 6.46 -1.90 -3.08
N TRP A 73 5.38 -2.57 -3.35
CA TRP A 73 4.05 -2.01 -3.29
C TRP A 73 3.21 -2.67 -2.20
N LEU A 74 2.58 -1.83 -1.40
CA LEU A 74 1.51 -2.24 -0.51
C LEU A 74 0.18 -1.72 -1.05
N ILE A 75 -0.71 -2.63 -1.43
CA ILE A 75 -2.00 -2.30 -2.04
C ILE A 75 -3.09 -2.56 -1.02
N ALA A 76 -3.79 -1.51 -0.66
CA ALA A 76 -4.92 -1.57 0.25
C ALA A 76 -6.15 -2.22 -0.39
N PRO A 77 -7.10 -2.71 0.42
CA PRO A 77 -8.41 -3.15 -0.07
C PRO A 77 -9.11 -2.07 -0.90
N ALA A 78 -9.86 -2.52 -1.90
CA ALA A 78 -10.59 -1.61 -2.79
C ALA A 78 -11.65 -0.80 -2.03
N VAL A 79 -11.76 0.48 -2.40
CA VAL A 79 -12.75 1.40 -1.86
C VAL A 79 -13.60 1.94 -3.00
N THR A 80 -14.92 1.93 -2.83
CA THR A 80 -15.85 2.50 -3.80
C THR A 80 -16.01 3.99 -3.59
N LEU A 81 -15.76 4.78 -4.63
CA LEU A 81 -15.96 6.22 -4.62
C LEU A 81 -17.15 6.62 -5.50
N GLU A 82 -17.88 7.64 -5.07
CA GLU A 82 -18.99 8.21 -5.85
C GLU A 82 -18.49 9.31 -6.78
N ALA A 83 -18.97 9.30 -8.01
CA ALA A 83 -18.65 10.33 -8.98
C ALA A 83 -19.11 11.73 -8.49
N GLY A 84 -18.31 12.74 -8.79
CA GLY A 84 -18.61 14.13 -8.42
C GLY A 84 -18.33 14.50 -6.97
N LYS A 85 -17.82 13.58 -6.14
CA LYS A 85 -17.40 13.86 -4.77
C LYS A 85 -15.88 13.99 -4.66
N ALA A 86 -15.44 14.80 -3.72
CA ALA A 86 -14.03 14.93 -3.36
C ALA A 86 -13.72 14.06 -2.13
N TYR A 87 -12.60 13.37 -2.15
CA TYR A 87 -12.15 12.49 -1.09
C TYR A 87 -10.76 12.87 -0.64
N LYS A 88 -10.49 12.68 0.65
CA LYS A 88 -9.17 12.82 1.24
C LYS A 88 -8.68 11.45 1.69
N VAL A 89 -7.48 11.09 1.27
CA VAL A 89 -6.76 9.93 1.77
C VAL A 89 -5.68 10.40 2.73
N SER A 90 -5.53 9.72 3.86
CA SER A 90 -4.48 9.99 4.83
C SER A 90 -3.93 8.69 5.40
N ALA A 91 -2.66 8.68 5.71
CA ALA A 91 -1.98 7.55 6.35
C ALA A 91 -1.02 8.06 7.43
N TYR A 92 -0.85 7.28 8.49
CA TYR A 92 0.21 7.51 9.45
C TYR A 92 1.44 6.72 9.01
N VAL A 93 2.56 7.41 8.91
CA VAL A 93 3.85 6.83 8.54
C VAL A 93 4.85 7.12 9.64
N LYS A 94 5.57 6.10 10.07
CA LYS A 94 6.63 6.22 11.06
C LYS A 94 7.92 5.63 10.48
N HIS A 95 9.01 6.32 10.69
CA HIS A 95 10.36 5.85 10.44
C HIS A 95 11.05 5.55 11.77
N ASP A 96 11.82 4.49 11.84
CA ASP A 96 12.50 4.08 13.09
C ASP A 96 13.71 4.94 13.47
N GLY A 97 14.13 5.81 12.57
CA GLY A 97 15.24 6.74 12.80
C GLY A 97 16.64 6.14 12.76
N MET A 98 16.75 4.85 12.50
CA MET A 98 18.01 4.10 12.58
C MET A 98 18.77 4.00 11.26
N THR A 99 18.25 4.55 10.18
CA THR A 99 18.84 4.43 8.85
C THR A 99 19.51 5.72 8.42
N PHE A 100 20.70 5.60 7.88
CA PHE A 100 21.45 6.72 7.28
C PHE A 100 20.96 7.07 5.87
N ASP A 101 20.18 6.18 5.24
CA ASP A 101 19.65 6.35 3.89
C ASP A 101 18.29 7.04 3.91
N LYS A 102 18.10 7.96 2.98
CA LYS A 102 16.81 8.61 2.78
C LYS A 102 15.83 7.62 2.17
N GLN A 103 14.73 7.40 2.86
CA GLN A 103 13.60 6.60 2.37
C GLN A 103 12.58 7.53 1.69
N LYS A 104 11.95 7.03 0.63
CA LYS A 104 10.86 7.70 -0.06
C LYS A 104 9.65 6.79 -0.06
N ILE A 105 8.52 7.33 0.37
CA ILE A 105 7.21 6.69 0.25
C ILE A 105 6.37 7.48 -0.73
N GLU A 106 5.67 6.81 -1.63
CA GLU A 106 4.72 7.41 -2.55
C GLU A 106 3.33 6.86 -2.29
N LEU A 107 2.35 7.74 -2.25
CA LEU A 107 0.95 7.38 -2.18
C LEU A 107 0.36 7.50 -3.58
N LYS A 108 -0.23 6.41 -4.08
CA LYS A 108 -0.83 6.37 -5.41
C LYS A 108 -2.27 5.87 -5.33
N ILE A 109 -3.07 6.29 -6.31
CA ILE A 109 -4.45 5.88 -6.48
C ILE A 109 -4.56 5.26 -7.86
N GLY A 110 -5.20 4.10 -7.94
CA GLY A 110 -5.39 3.39 -9.20
C GLY A 110 -6.73 2.67 -9.23
N THR A 111 -7.09 2.14 -10.36
CA THR A 111 -8.34 1.41 -10.61
C THR A 111 -8.15 -0.11 -10.67
N ALA A 112 -6.92 -0.59 -10.56
CA ALA A 112 -6.59 -2.01 -10.55
C ALA A 112 -5.42 -2.30 -9.60
N PRO A 113 -5.35 -3.50 -8.99
CA PRO A 113 -4.26 -3.88 -8.07
C PRO A 113 -2.99 -4.26 -8.84
N THR A 114 -2.55 -3.39 -9.72
CA THR A 114 -1.38 -3.60 -10.56
C THR A 114 -0.39 -2.47 -10.38
N VAL A 115 0.87 -2.77 -10.58
CA VAL A 115 1.96 -1.79 -10.57
C VAL A 115 2.23 -1.22 -11.96
N ASP A 116 1.33 -1.44 -12.90
CA ASP A 116 1.46 -0.90 -14.25
C ASP A 116 1.33 0.64 -14.22
N PRO A 117 2.37 1.36 -14.61
CA PRO A 117 2.36 2.82 -14.58
C PRO A 117 1.43 3.46 -15.63
N VAL A 118 0.83 2.67 -16.50
CA VAL A 118 -0.01 3.18 -17.61
C VAL A 118 -1.41 3.60 -17.14
N GLY A 119 -1.80 3.27 -15.94
CA GLY A 119 -3.15 3.54 -15.41
C GLY A 119 -3.29 4.79 -14.54
N LEU A 120 -2.27 5.62 -14.41
CA LEU A 120 -2.29 6.82 -13.55
C LEU A 120 -2.05 8.08 -14.34
#